data_db2c81eef24392b3c5a83e8d75e24116
#
_entry.id   db2c81eef24392b3c5a83e8d75e24116
#
_cell.length_a   1.000
_cell.length_b   1.000
_cell.length_c   1.000
_cell.angle_alpha   90.00
_cell.angle_beta   90.00
_cell.angle_gamma   90.00
#
_symmetry.space_group_name_H-M   'P 1'
#
loop_
_entity.id
_entity.type
_entity.pdbx_description
1 polymer ?
#
loop_
_entity_poly.entity_id
_entity_poly.type
_entity_poly.pdbx_seq_one_letter_code
_entity_poly.pdbx_strand_id
1 'polypeptide(L)'
;MADTDEKAQEIGRHFVWTDANRMKGPREHNDPPGYQSREALRVKQQRPTGRFGDMTKRMSYEEQQELNIVIVGNPETVTRKLTKVITELNPGYLHIYGNEGAMAHKDAMRSIELLGKEVIPALHEIKLQPYEEAGTHAASHR
;
A
#
# COMPACT_ATOMS: atom_id res chain seq x y z
N MET A 1 7.40 -9.29 -6.90
CA MET A 1 8.78 -9.71 -6.57
C MET A 1 9.22 -10.77 -7.57
N ALA A 2 10.51 -10.79 -7.91
CA ALA A 2 11.11 -11.79 -8.82
C ALA A 2 12.58 -12.04 -8.41
N ASP A 3 13.26 -12.97 -9.10
CA ASP A 3 14.65 -13.33 -8.78
C ASP A 3 15.65 -12.19 -9.02
N THR A 4 15.34 -11.26 -9.93
CA THR A 4 16.15 -10.04 -10.18
C THR A 4 15.26 -8.78 -10.14
N ASP A 5 15.89 -7.63 -9.90
CA ASP A 5 15.20 -6.35 -9.88
C ASP A 5 14.63 -6.01 -11.27
N GLU A 6 15.35 -6.29 -12.35
CA GLU A 6 14.89 -6.03 -13.73
C GLU A 6 13.61 -6.80 -14.03
N LYS A 7 13.59 -8.10 -13.70
CA LYS A 7 12.40 -8.94 -13.90
C LYS A 7 11.25 -8.51 -13.02
N ALA A 8 11.53 -8.14 -11.78
CA ALA A 8 10.53 -7.62 -10.86
C ALA A 8 9.93 -6.31 -11.39
N GLN A 9 10.73 -5.40 -11.95
CA GLN A 9 10.25 -4.15 -12.54
C GLN A 9 9.39 -4.38 -13.78
N GLU A 10 9.75 -5.34 -14.64
CA GLU A 10 8.93 -5.72 -15.79
C GLU A 10 7.53 -6.16 -15.34
N ILE A 11 7.46 -7.08 -14.37
CA ILE A 11 6.19 -7.60 -13.82
C ILE A 11 5.45 -6.52 -13.05
N GLY A 12 6.16 -5.73 -12.25
CA GLY A 12 5.59 -4.73 -11.36
C GLY A 12 4.85 -3.59 -12.07
N ARG A 13 5.17 -3.31 -13.33
CA ARG A 13 4.45 -2.29 -14.13
C ARG A 13 2.97 -2.60 -14.33
N HIS A 14 2.56 -3.84 -14.15
CA HIS A 14 1.15 -4.24 -14.15
C HIS A 14 0.44 -3.91 -12.83
N PHE A 15 1.20 -3.59 -11.77
CA PHE A 15 0.68 -3.24 -10.45
C PHE A 15 0.35 -1.75 -10.37
N VAL A 16 -0.69 -1.33 -11.05
CA VAL A 16 -1.14 0.06 -11.04
C VAL A 16 -2.36 0.20 -10.13
N TRP A 17 -2.14 0.09 -8.82
CA TRP A 17 -3.20 0.20 -7.80
C TRP A 17 -3.93 1.52 -7.82
N THR A 18 -3.23 2.58 -8.21
CA THR A 18 -3.74 3.94 -8.22
C THR A 18 -4.16 4.39 -9.61
N ASP A 19 -4.39 3.47 -10.54
CA ASP A 19 -5.00 3.88 -11.79
C ASP A 19 -6.41 4.39 -11.49
N ALA A 20 -6.58 5.71 -11.59
CA ALA A 20 -7.88 6.37 -11.49
C ALA A 20 -8.92 5.78 -12.45
N ASN A 21 -8.49 4.97 -13.44
CA ASN A 21 -9.37 4.22 -14.31
C ASN A 21 -10.10 3.07 -13.61
N ARG A 22 -9.57 2.54 -12.49
CA ARG A 22 -10.29 1.50 -11.72
C ARG A 22 -11.54 2.06 -11.03
N MET A 23 -11.59 3.37 -10.75
CA MET A 23 -12.76 4.04 -10.22
C MET A 23 -13.63 4.70 -11.29
N LYS A 24 -13.40 4.42 -12.57
CA LYS A 24 -14.21 4.93 -13.70
C LYS A 24 -15.53 4.18 -13.89
N GLY A 25 -16.04 3.52 -12.88
CA GLY A 25 -17.45 3.14 -12.88
C GLY A 25 -18.34 4.38 -12.87
N PRO A 26 -19.60 4.28 -13.35
CA PRO A 26 -20.57 5.34 -13.16
C PRO A 26 -20.59 5.79 -11.70
N ARG A 27 -20.72 7.09 -11.47
CA ARG A 27 -20.70 7.66 -10.13
C ARG A 27 -21.72 6.99 -9.19
N GLU A 28 -22.81 6.53 -9.74
CA GLU A 28 -23.87 5.80 -9.04
C GLU A 28 -23.40 4.46 -8.45
N HIS A 29 -22.34 3.87 -9.00
CA HIS A 29 -21.76 2.62 -8.48
C HIS A 29 -20.82 2.88 -7.31
N ASN A 30 -20.16 4.05 -7.28
CA ASN A 30 -19.21 4.40 -6.22
C ASN A 30 -19.89 5.16 -5.07
N ASP A 31 -20.90 5.98 -5.39
CA ASP A 31 -21.71 6.75 -4.45
C ASP A 31 -23.19 6.53 -4.77
N PRO A 32 -23.78 5.37 -4.42
CA PRO A 32 -25.20 5.10 -4.67
C PRO A 32 -26.08 6.18 -4.04
N PRO A 33 -27.20 6.55 -4.68
CA PRO A 33 -28.14 7.53 -4.12
C PRO A 33 -28.56 7.13 -2.71
N GLY A 34 -28.40 8.06 -1.74
CA GLY A 34 -28.72 7.83 -0.33
C GLY A 34 -27.62 7.20 0.51
N TYR A 35 -26.50 6.77 -0.07
CA TYR A 35 -25.37 6.22 0.69
C TYR A 35 -24.62 7.28 1.50
N GLN A 36 -24.55 8.50 0.98
CA GLN A 36 -23.98 9.66 1.68
C GLN A 36 -24.98 10.81 1.75
N SER A 37 -25.09 11.44 2.91
CA SER A 37 -25.91 12.66 3.04
C SER A 37 -25.29 13.79 2.20
N ARG A 38 -26.12 14.75 1.78
CA ARG A 38 -25.64 15.96 1.09
C ARG A 38 -24.61 16.75 1.91
N GLU A 39 -24.77 16.72 3.23
CA GLU A 39 -23.84 17.33 4.19
C GLU A 39 -22.47 16.62 4.16
N ALA A 40 -22.45 15.29 4.24
CA ALA A 40 -21.23 14.48 4.16
C ALA A 40 -20.48 14.72 2.83
N LEU A 41 -21.19 14.84 1.72
CA LEU A 41 -20.60 15.17 0.42
C LEU A 41 -19.98 16.58 0.40
N ARG A 42 -20.64 17.58 0.99
CA ARG A 42 -20.09 18.94 1.12
C ARG A 42 -18.81 18.95 1.95
N VAL A 43 -18.81 18.29 3.11
CA VAL A 43 -17.63 18.17 3.99
C VAL A 43 -16.49 17.45 3.27
N LYS A 44 -16.79 16.38 2.53
CA LYS A 44 -15.81 15.64 1.74
C LYS A 44 -15.17 16.52 0.64
N GLN A 45 -15.95 17.39 0.01
CA GLN A 45 -15.48 18.34 -1.01
C GLN A 45 -14.66 19.50 -0.42
N GLN A 46 -14.91 19.89 0.83
CA GLN A 46 -14.23 21.00 1.49
C GLN A 46 -12.95 20.59 2.23
N ARG A 47 -12.78 19.30 2.54
CA ARG A 47 -11.54 18.82 3.16
C ARG A 47 -10.43 18.89 2.12
N PRO A 48 -9.30 19.53 2.45
CA PRO A 48 -8.10 19.38 1.65
C PRO A 48 -7.82 17.88 1.63
N THR A 49 -7.90 17.29 0.45
CA THR A 49 -7.65 15.89 0.25
C THR A 49 -6.24 15.63 0.70
N GLY A 50 -6.09 14.99 1.85
CA GLY A 50 -4.80 14.53 2.33
C GLY A 50 -4.17 13.58 1.30
N ARG A 51 -2.97 13.12 1.58
CA ARG A 51 -2.15 12.24 0.71
C ARG A 51 -2.92 11.09 0.01
N PHE A 52 -4.02 10.62 0.62
CA PHE A 52 -4.94 9.64 0.05
C PHE A 52 -6.17 10.26 -0.63
N GLY A 53 -6.40 11.55 -0.49
CA GLY A 53 -7.58 12.22 -1.04
C GLY A 53 -7.38 12.72 -2.46
N ASP A 54 -6.13 12.85 -2.90
CA ASP A 54 -5.80 13.16 -4.30
C ASP A 54 -5.53 11.88 -5.12
N MET A 55 -6.29 10.82 -4.82
CA MET A 55 -6.30 9.61 -5.64
C MET A 55 -6.81 9.85 -7.07
N THR A 56 -7.25 11.08 -7.36
CA THR A 56 -7.56 11.54 -8.72
C THR A 56 -6.31 11.96 -9.48
N LYS A 57 -5.20 12.27 -8.79
CA LYS A 57 -3.93 12.55 -9.44
C LYS A 57 -3.27 11.22 -9.80
N ARG A 58 -3.07 10.99 -11.08
CA ARG A 58 -2.33 9.82 -11.56
C ARG A 58 -0.89 9.93 -11.08
N MET A 59 -0.50 9.04 -10.19
CA MET A 59 0.92 8.87 -9.86
C MET A 59 1.56 7.97 -10.91
N SER A 60 2.77 8.31 -11.33
CA SER A 60 3.56 7.40 -12.14
C SER A 60 3.93 6.14 -11.33
N TYR A 61 4.32 5.09 -12.01
CA TYR A 61 4.80 3.88 -11.36
C TYR A 61 6.03 4.15 -10.50
N GLU A 62 6.90 5.03 -10.96
CA GLU A 62 8.11 5.45 -10.29
C GLU A 62 7.79 6.23 -8.99
N GLU A 63 6.89 7.21 -9.07
CA GLU A 63 6.41 7.95 -7.89
C GLU A 63 5.80 7.03 -6.83
N GLN A 64 5.04 6.01 -7.25
CA GLN A 64 4.47 5.02 -6.33
C GLN A 64 5.55 4.20 -5.61
N GLN A 65 6.64 3.86 -6.30
CA GLN A 65 7.76 3.14 -5.69
C GLN A 65 8.58 4.02 -4.74
N GLU A 66 8.76 5.29 -5.06
CA GLU A 66 9.44 6.27 -4.18
C GLU A 66 8.68 6.45 -2.86
N LEU A 67 7.36 6.47 -2.94
CA LEU A 67 6.48 6.58 -1.78
C LEU A 67 6.22 5.25 -1.06
N ASN A 68 6.82 4.15 -1.51
CA ASN A 68 6.57 2.79 -1.03
C ASN A 68 5.08 2.36 -1.05
N ILE A 69 4.27 2.96 -1.93
CA ILE A 69 2.90 2.51 -2.20
C ILE A 69 2.95 1.18 -2.95
N VAL A 70 3.88 1.06 -3.88
CA VAL A 70 4.21 -0.19 -4.58
C VAL A 70 5.67 -0.53 -4.30
N ILE A 71 5.90 -1.71 -3.74
CA ILE A 71 7.24 -2.22 -3.43
C ILE A 71 7.55 -3.35 -4.40
N VAL A 72 8.54 -3.12 -5.26
CA VAL A 72 8.95 -4.04 -6.32
C VAL A 72 10.45 -4.22 -6.28
N GLY A 73 10.90 -5.45 -6.48
CA GLY A 73 12.32 -5.80 -6.49
C GLY A 73 12.56 -7.29 -6.30
N ASN A 74 13.84 -7.66 -6.22
CA ASN A 74 14.29 -8.96 -5.75
C ASN A 74 14.09 -9.08 -4.21
N PRO A 75 14.31 -10.25 -3.59
CA PRO A 75 14.13 -10.42 -2.15
C PRO A 75 14.89 -9.41 -1.29
N GLU A 76 16.14 -9.10 -1.64
CA GLU A 76 16.98 -8.15 -0.90
C GLU A 76 16.37 -6.73 -0.96
N THR A 77 16.04 -6.25 -2.15
CA THR A 77 15.42 -4.93 -2.36
C THR A 77 14.08 -4.82 -1.63
N VAL A 78 13.25 -5.88 -1.70
CA VAL A 78 11.93 -5.89 -1.04
C VAL A 78 12.09 -5.93 0.48
N THR A 79 12.99 -6.77 1.02
CA THR A 79 13.28 -6.83 2.46
C THR A 79 13.73 -5.47 2.98
N ARG A 80 14.68 -4.83 2.31
CA ARG A 80 15.20 -3.51 2.70
C ARG A 80 14.10 -2.45 2.74
N LYS A 81 13.23 -2.40 1.71
CA LYS A 81 12.12 -1.44 1.64
C LYS A 81 11.06 -1.72 2.71
N LEU A 82 10.68 -2.99 2.90
CA LEU A 82 9.71 -3.37 3.93
C LEU A 82 10.26 -3.14 5.34
N THR A 83 11.54 -3.42 5.59
CA THR A 83 12.20 -3.12 6.87
C THR A 83 12.06 -1.63 7.20
N LYS A 84 12.31 -0.75 6.22
CA LYS A 84 12.11 0.70 6.43
C LYS A 84 10.67 1.02 6.81
N VAL A 85 9.69 0.53 6.05
CA VAL A 85 8.27 0.76 6.32
C VAL A 85 7.87 0.24 7.69
N ILE A 86 8.28 -0.97 8.05
CA ILE A 86 7.97 -1.60 9.34
C ILE A 86 8.59 -0.81 10.49
N THR A 87 9.85 -0.39 10.36
CA THR A 87 10.55 0.36 11.41
C THR A 87 9.95 1.76 11.60
N GLU A 88 9.56 2.44 10.51
CA GLU A 88 8.99 3.79 10.58
C GLU A 88 7.54 3.79 11.10
N LEU A 89 6.74 2.79 10.72
CA LEU A 89 5.31 2.74 11.07
C LEU A 89 5.02 1.92 12.32
N ASN A 90 5.94 1.06 12.73
CA ASN A 90 5.76 0.12 13.84
C ASN A 90 4.39 -0.59 13.83
N PRO A 91 3.97 -1.23 12.71
CA PRO A 91 2.63 -1.78 12.60
C PRO A 91 2.52 -3.08 13.41
N GLY A 92 1.43 -3.26 14.13
CA GLY A 92 1.11 -4.55 14.78
C GLY A 92 0.73 -5.64 13.78
N TYR A 93 0.35 -5.26 12.56
CA TYR A 93 -0.04 -6.15 11.49
C TYR A 93 0.26 -5.53 10.13
N LEU A 94 0.89 -6.30 9.22
CA LEU A 94 1.18 -5.88 7.87
C LEU A 94 0.51 -6.83 6.86
N HIS A 95 -0.40 -6.29 6.05
CA HIS A 95 -1.01 -7.02 4.95
C HIS A 95 -0.28 -6.72 3.65
N ILE A 96 0.31 -7.74 3.05
CA ILE A 96 1.02 -7.64 1.78
C ILE A 96 0.11 -8.16 0.66
N TYR A 97 -0.21 -7.28 -0.29
CA TYR A 97 -0.95 -7.68 -1.48
C TYR A 97 0.03 -7.99 -2.61
N GLY A 98 0.21 -9.26 -2.89
CA GLY A 98 1.27 -9.77 -3.78
C GLY A 98 0.79 -10.20 -5.18
N ASN A 99 -0.49 -10.08 -5.49
CA ASN A 99 -1.04 -10.54 -6.76
C ASN A 99 -1.92 -9.46 -7.42
N GLU A 100 -1.78 -9.29 -8.71
CA GLU A 100 -2.63 -8.44 -9.55
C GLU A 100 -3.22 -9.28 -10.69
N GLY A 101 -4.48 -9.00 -11.07
CA GLY A 101 -5.21 -9.78 -12.05
C GLY A 101 -4.55 -9.94 -13.44
N ALA A 102 -3.70 -8.98 -13.83
CA ALA A 102 -2.93 -9.04 -15.08
C ALA A 102 -1.60 -9.81 -14.96
N MET A 103 -1.21 -10.19 -13.74
CA MET A 103 0.04 -10.91 -13.49
C MET A 103 -0.09 -12.38 -13.90
N ALA A 104 0.90 -12.90 -14.62
CA ALA A 104 0.94 -14.31 -14.99
C ALA A 104 1.02 -15.19 -13.74
N HIS A 105 0.24 -16.27 -13.69
CA HIS A 105 0.16 -17.15 -12.52
C HIS A 105 1.54 -17.66 -12.05
N LYS A 106 2.43 -18.03 -12.98
CA LYS A 106 3.80 -18.46 -12.67
C LYS A 106 4.60 -17.41 -11.90
N ASP A 107 4.44 -16.13 -12.28
CA ASP A 107 5.16 -15.01 -11.67
C ASP A 107 4.56 -14.69 -10.29
N ALA A 108 3.24 -14.80 -10.14
CA ALA A 108 2.58 -14.69 -8.85
C ALA A 108 3.05 -15.78 -7.88
N MET A 109 3.09 -17.05 -8.31
CA MET A 109 3.57 -18.16 -7.50
C MET A 109 5.04 -17.99 -7.12
N ARG A 110 5.89 -17.56 -8.05
CA ARG A 110 7.31 -17.29 -7.76
C ARG A 110 7.47 -16.15 -6.74
N SER A 111 6.69 -15.09 -6.88
CA SER A 111 6.67 -13.98 -5.93
C SER A 111 6.28 -14.44 -4.51
N ILE A 112 5.25 -15.28 -4.38
CA ILE A 112 4.80 -15.83 -3.09
C ILE A 112 5.88 -16.74 -2.49
N GLU A 113 6.52 -17.57 -3.32
CA GLU A 113 7.60 -18.46 -2.87
C GLU A 113 8.79 -17.66 -2.29
N LEU A 114 9.27 -16.65 -3.02
CA LEU A 114 10.35 -15.79 -2.58
C LEU A 114 9.98 -15.02 -1.31
N LEU A 115 8.74 -14.52 -1.24
CA LEU A 115 8.23 -13.85 -0.06
C LEU A 115 8.30 -14.76 1.17
N GLY A 116 7.79 -15.99 1.05
CA GLY A 116 7.73 -16.93 2.16
C GLY A 116 9.10 -17.48 2.58
N LYS A 117 9.99 -17.71 1.63
CA LYS A 117 11.31 -18.34 1.91
C LYS A 117 12.38 -17.34 2.35
N GLU A 118 12.36 -16.13 1.82
CA GLU A 118 13.48 -15.20 1.97
C GLU A 118 13.08 -13.91 2.71
N VAL A 119 11.94 -13.32 2.38
CA VAL A 119 11.58 -12.02 2.91
C VAL A 119 10.91 -12.11 4.29
N ILE A 120 9.88 -12.93 4.45
CA ILE A 120 9.16 -13.05 5.73
C ILE A 120 10.07 -13.46 6.87
N PRO A 121 10.96 -14.46 6.74
CA PRO A 121 11.90 -14.80 7.82
C PRO A 121 12.78 -13.61 8.22
N ALA A 122 13.31 -12.87 7.24
CA ALA A 122 14.15 -11.70 7.51
C ALA A 122 13.37 -10.58 8.21
N LEU A 123 12.08 -10.37 7.86
CA LEU A 123 11.23 -9.37 8.51
C LEU A 123 10.88 -9.74 9.94
N HIS A 124 10.78 -11.03 10.28
CA HIS A 124 10.52 -11.50 11.64
C HIS A 124 11.68 -11.21 12.62
N GLU A 125 12.90 -11.01 12.11
CA GLU A 125 14.06 -10.64 12.93
C GLU A 125 14.05 -9.16 13.35
N ILE A 126 13.13 -8.33 12.81
CA ILE A 126 13.03 -6.91 13.14
C ILE A 126 12.47 -6.77 14.54
N LYS A 127 13.27 -6.14 15.44
CA LYS A 127 12.82 -5.80 16.78
C LYS A 127 12.01 -4.52 16.72
N LEU A 128 10.70 -4.64 16.86
CA LEU A 128 9.79 -3.50 16.95
C LEU A 128 9.83 -2.90 18.36
N GLN A 129 9.56 -1.59 18.45
CA GLN A 129 9.34 -0.92 19.74
C GLN A 129 8.07 -1.48 20.37
N PRO A 130 8.05 -1.68 21.70
CA PRO A 130 6.82 -2.00 22.40
C PRO A 130 5.75 -0.96 22.07
N TYR A 131 4.53 -1.41 21.81
CA TYR A 131 3.41 -0.50 21.60
C TYR A 131 3.11 0.18 22.94
N GLU A 132 3.45 1.46 23.07
CA GLU A 132 2.95 2.25 24.20
C GLU A 132 1.45 2.41 24.02
N GLU A 133 0.66 1.90 24.95
CA GLU A 133 -0.78 2.10 24.95
C GLU A 133 -1.05 3.60 24.86
N ALA A 134 -1.74 4.03 23.80
CA ALA A 134 -2.13 5.43 23.57
C ALA A 134 -3.21 5.87 24.57
N GLY A 135 -2.90 5.77 25.88
CA GLY A 135 -3.84 5.92 26.97
C GLY A 135 -3.58 7.08 27.94
N THR A 136 -2.48 7.82 27.82
CA THR A 136 -2.13 8.81 28.86
C THR A 136 -2.07 10.26 28.42
N HIS A 137 -2.35 10.61 27.17
CA HIS A 137 -2.33 12.01 26.72
C HIS A 137 -3.68 12.75 26.73
N ALA A 138 -4.73 12.19 27.33
CA ALA A 138 -6.04 12.83 27.39
C ALA A 138 -6.27 13.73 28.64
N ALA A 139 -5.25 14.06 29.42
CA ALA A 139 -5.45 14.72 30.72
C ALA A 139 -4.65 16.03 30.96
N SER A 140 -4.21 16.77 29.93
CA SER A 140 -3.49 18.03 30.18
C SER A 140 -3.97 19.24 29.38
N HIS A 141 -5.22 19.32 29.02
CA HIS A 141 -5.84 20.57 28.58
C HIS A 141 -7.09 20.85 29.43
N ARG A 142 -6.85 21.46 30.60
CA ARG A 142 -7.80 22.31 31.29
C ARG A 142 -7.28 23.73 31.27
#